data_7739adb0dfa420f681ac074dbaa7bbe2
#
_entry.id   7739adb0dfa420f681ac074dbaa7bbe2
#
_cell.length_a   1.000
_cell.length_b   1.000
_cell.length_c   1.000
_cell.angle_alpha   90.00
_cell.angle_beta   90.00
_cell.angle_gamma   90.00
#
_symmetry.space_group_name_H-M   'P 1'
#
loop_
_entity.id
_entity.type
_entity.pdbx_description
1 polymer ?
#
loop_
_entity_poly.entity_id
_entity_poly.type
_entity_poly.pdbx_seq_one_letter_code
_entity_poly.pdbx_strand_id
1 'polypeptide(L)'
;MRAAILREYNKDLSIETVSDPECPEDGVILKVLACGVCRPDWHGWVGEHPRIKPGQIGGHEYCGEVIEAGPRATYKKGDRLVAPFILSCGSCPTCQSGAGHTCPNQRLPGFTEPGAFAEYVAVPFDHNLARLPETLSPTVAAGLGCR
;
A
#
# COMPACT_ATOMS: atom_id res chain seq x y z
N MET A 1 -14.35 6.37 -3.16
CA MET A 1 -13.97 4.98 -3.49
C MET A 1 -14.66 3.97 -2.58
N ARG A 2 -14.77 2.71 -2.99
CA ARG A 2 -15.18 1.61 -2.10
C ARG A 2 -13.94 1.03 -1.41
N ALA A 3 -14.09 0.67 -0.14
CA ALA A 3 -13.04 0.03 0.64
C ALA A 3 -13.62 -1.03 1.58
N ALA A 4 -12.82 -2.05 1.89
CA ALA A 4 -13.14 -3.05 2.91
C ALA A 4 -12.48 -2.64 4.23
N ILE A 5 -13.31 -2.33 5.23
CA ILE A 5 -12.90 -1.75 6.50
C ILE A 5 -13.08 -2.76 7.63
N LEU A 6 -12.07 -2.92 8.46
CA LEU A 6 -12.15 -3.67 9.70
C LEU A 6 -12.96 -2.84 10.72
N ARG A 7 -14.20 -3.21 10.98
CA ARG A 7 -15.04 -2.51 11.98
C ARG A 7 -14.99 -3.18 13.37
N GLU A 8 -14.89 -4.49 13.38
CA GLU A 8 -14.83 -5.29 14.60
C GLU A 8 -13.93 -6.51 14.36
N TYR A 9 -13.16 -6.89 15.36
CA TYR A 9 -12.33 -8.09 15.27
C TYR A 9 -13.17 -9.35 15.15
N ASN A 10 -12.66 -10.32 14.37
CA ASN A 10 -13.33 -11.61 14.10
C ASN A 10 -14.71 -11.50 13.41
N LYS A 11 -15.00 -10.37 12.76
CA LYS A 11 -16.19 -10.15 11.94
C LYS A 11 -15.82 -9.86 10.50
N ASP A 12 -16.77 -10.06 9.59
CA ASP A 12 -16.61 -9.72 8.19
C ASP A 12 -16.19 -8.26 8.02
N LEU A 13 -15.33 -8.00 7.03
CA LEU A 13 -14.98 -6.63 6.68
C LEU A 13 -16.20 -5.92 6.10
N SER A 14 -16.42 -4.68 6.51
CA SER A 14 -17.50 -3.84 6.00
C SER A 14 -17.09 -3.18 4.70
N ILE A 15 -17.88 -3.36 3.64
CA ILE A 15 -17.67 -2.66 2.36
C ILE A 15 -18.36 -1.31 2.40
N GLU A 16 -17.59 -0.24 2.38
CA GLU A 16 -18.09 1.12 2.54
C GLU A 16 -17.60 2.05 1.45
N THR A 17 -18.36 3.13 1.21
CA THR A 17 -17.90 4.25 0.39
C THR A 17 -17.20 5.27 1.28
N VAL A 18 -15.96 5.55 0.97
CA VAL A 18 -15.11 6.52 1.67
C VAL A 18 -14.55 7.55 0.68
N SER A 19 -13.99 8.65 1.19
CA SER A 19 -13.28 9.62 0.34
C SER A 19 -12.13 8.97 -0.39
N ASP A 20 -11.84 9.44 -1.60
CA ASP A 20 -10.64 9.04 -2.32
C ASP A 20 -9.40 9.56 -1.58
N PRO A 21 -8.26 8.85 -1.65
CA PRO A 21 -7.03 9.33 -1.04
C PRO A 21 -6.51 10.58 -1.76
N GLU A 22 -5.86 11.48 -1.00
CA GLU A 22 -5.15 12.62 -1.55
C GLU A 22 -3.81 12.20 -2.16
N CYS A 23 -3.45 12.79 -3.32
CA CYS A 23 -2.20 12.47 -3.99
C CYS A 23 -1.00 13.07 -3.24
N PRO A 24 -0.03 12.24 -2.80
CA PRO A 24 1.17 12.73 -2.13
C PRO A 24 2.09 13.48 -3.10
N GLU A 25 2.78 14.52 -2.63
CA GLU A 25 3.68 15.32 -3.48
C GLU A 25 4.84 14.50 -4.09
N ASP A 26 5.41 13.56 -3.32
CA ASP A 26 6.53 12.68 -3.74
C ASP A 26 6.05 11.27 -4.11
N GLY A 27 4.76 11.11 -4.37
CA GLY A 27 4.16 9.80 -4.55
C GLY A 27 3.08 9.76 -5.61
N VAL A 28 2.30 8.71 -5.57
CA VAL A 28 1.26 8.42 -6.57
C VAL A 28 -0.01 7.88 -5.91
N ILE A 29 -1.13 8.01 -6.61
CA ILE A 29 -2.34 7.22 -6.37
C ILE A 29 -2.35 6.06 -7.35
N LEU A 30 -2.47 4.84 -6.82
CA LEU A 30 -2.66 3.64 -7.61
C LEU A 30 -4.12 3.22 -7.60
N LYS A 31 -4.70 2.98 -8.79
CA LYS A 31 -5.87 2.12 -8.93
C LYS A 31 -5.42 0.69 -8.68
N VAL A 32 -5.95 0.06 -7.64
CA VAL A 32 -5.57 -1.29 -7.25
C VAL A 32 -6.02 -2.30 -8.33
N LEU A 33 -5.06 -3.04 -8.89
CA LEU A 33 -5.31 -4.11 -9.85
C LEU A 33 -5.41 -5.47 -9.17
N ALA A 34 -4.62 -5.67 -8.12
CA ALA A 34 -4.69 -6.84 -7.25
C ALA A 34 -4.11 -6.51 -5.87
N CYS A 35 -4.66 -7.14 -4.85
CA CYS A 35 -4.13 -7.12 -3.49
C CYS A 35 -4.17 -8.52 -2.92
N GLY A 36 -3.05 -8.99 -2.37
CA GLY A 36 -2.94 -10.26 -1.67
C GLY A 36 -3.50 -10.17 -0.25
N VAL A 37 -3.90 -11.32 0.29
CA VAL A 37 -4.23 -11.47 1.71
C VAL A 37 -3.08 -12.23 2.36
N CYS A 38 -2.44 -11.63 3.34
CA CYS A 38 -1.24 -12.12 3.99
C CYS A 38 -1.52 -12.48 5.47
N ARG A 39 -0.59 -13.19 6.09
CA ARG A 39 -0.72 -13.58 7.51
C ARG A 39 -0.90 -12.38 8.46
N PRO A 40 -0.19 -11.24 8.31
CA PRO A 40 -0.42 -10.05 9.10
C PRO A 40 -1.84 -9.47 9.01
N ASP A 41 -2.52 -9.57 7.86
CA ASP A 41 -3.92 -9.14 7.74
C ASP A 41 -4.83 -9.99 8.64
N TRP A 42 -4.57 -11.31 8.70
CA TRP A 42 -5.27 -12.20 9.62
C TRP A 42 -4.99 -11.85 11.09
N HIS A 43 -3.72 -11.59 11.47
CA HIS A 43 -3.39 -11.15 12.83
C HIS A 43 -4.08 -9.82 13.18
N GLY A 44 -4.23 -8.93 12.20
CA GLY A 44 -5.03 -7.70 12.34
C GLY A 44 -6.50 -7.99 12.56
N TRP A 45 -7.06 -8.89 11.77
CA TRP A 45 -8.47 -9.26 11.83
C TRP A 45 -8.86 -9.93 13.15
N VAL A 46 -7.99 -10.79 13.73
CA VAL A 46 -8.23 -11.39 15.05
C VAL A 46 -7.89 -10.47 16.23
N GLY A 47 -7.29 -9.29 15.97
CA GLY A 47 -6.94 -8.31 17.02
C GLY A 47 -5.58 -8.52 17.68
N GLU A 48 -4.74 -9.42 17.16
CA GLU A 48 -3.40 -9.71 17.71
C GLU A 48 -2.31 -8.75 17.19
N HIS A 49 -2.53 -8.08 16.04
CA HIS A 49 -1.54 -7.18 15.48
C HIS A 49 -1.58 -5.79 16.15
N PRO A 50 -0.47 -5.30 16.76
CA PRO A 50 -0.50 -4.10 17.59
C PRO A 50 -0.82 -2.81 16.83
N ARG A 51 -0.58 -2.78 15.51
CA ARG A 51 -0.77 -1.60 14.65
C ARG A 51 -2.09 -1.60 13.89
N ILE A 52 -2.83 -2.72 13.86
CA ILE A 52 -4.10 -2.82 13.13
C ILE A 52 -5.25 -2.68 14.12
N LYS A 53 -6.11 -1.72 13.87
CA LYS A 53 -7.24 -1.36 14.75
C LYS A 53 -8.55 -1.29 13.94
N PRO A 54 -9.70 -1.47 14.60
CA PRO A 54 -10.98 -1.16 13.97
C PRO A 54 -11.02 0.25 13.39
N GLY A 55 -11.61 0.38 12.21
CA GLY A 55 -11.63 1.60 11.40
C GLY A 55 -10.61 1.65 10.28
N GLN A 56 -9.65 0.73 10.25
CA GLN A 56 -8.60 0.71 9.23
C GLN A 56 -8.98 -0.08 7.98
N ILE A 57 -8.40 0.35 6.84
CA ILE A 57 -8.38 -0.36 5.57
C ILE A 57 -7.09 -1.16 5.53
N GLY A 58 -7.19 -2.49 5.52
CA GLY A 58 -6.03 -3.39 5.43
C GLY A 58 -5.49 -3.53 4.00
N GLY A 59 -4.63 -4.54 3.79
CA GLY A 59 -4.04 -4.86 2.48
C GLY A 59 -2.71 -4.15 2.24
N HIS A 60 -1.63 -4.92 2.23
CA HIS A 60 -0.25 -4.42 2.11
C HIS A 60 0.56 -5.13 1.01
N GLU A 61 -0.02 -6.12 0.33
CA GLU A 61 0.57 -6.82 -0.81
C GLU A 61 -0.18 -6.42 -2.08
N TYR A 62 0.24 -5.35 -2.76
CA TYR A 62 -0.56 -4.82 -3.86
C TYR A 62 0.26 -4.38 -5.06
N CYS A 63 -0.41 -4.38 -6.19
CA CYS A 63 0.03 -3.70 -7.39
C CYS A 63 -1.13 -2.89 -7.99
N GLY A 64 -0.80 -1.88 -8.78
CA GLY A 64 -1.80 -1.00 -9.35
C GLY A 64 -1.30 -0.24 -10.56
N GLU A 65 -2.21 0.52 -11.15
CA GLU A 65 -1.94 1.47 -12.22
C GLU A 65 -2.01 2.89 -11.67
N VAL A 66 -1.02 3.72 -11.99
CA VAL A 66 -0.99 5.12 -11.59
C VAL A 66 -2.14 5.86 -12.26
N ILE A 67 -3.04 6.43 -11.46
CA ILE A 67 -4.13 7.30 -11.93
C ILE A 67 -3.84 8.78 -11.69
N GLU A 68 -3.01 9.08 -10.68
CA GLU A 68 -2.55 10.42 -10.34
C GLU A 68 -1.12 10.34 -9.81
N ALA A 69 -0.32 11.34 -10.14
CA ALA A 69 1.06 11.45 -9.71
C ALA A 69 1.32 12.84 -9.13
N GLY A 70 1.99 12.90 -8.00
CA GLY A 70 2.40 14.13 -7.37
C GLY A 70 3.45 14.90 -8.21
N PRO A 71 3.63 16.18 -7.95
CA PRO A 71 4.50 17.04 -8.77
C PRO A 71 5.97 16.64 -8.74
N ARG A 72 6.41 15.87 -7.74
CA ARG A 72 7.78 15.36 -7.63
C ARG A 72 7.89 13.86 -7.89
N ALA A 73 6.79 13.22 -8.29
CA ALA A 73 6.79 11.79 -8.59
C ALA A 73 7.59 11.46 -9.86
N THR A 74 8.26 10.32 -9.84
CA THR A 74 9.04 9.79 -10.98
C THR A 74 8.16 9.06 -11.99
N TYR A 75 7.08 8.45 -11.50
CA TYR A 75 6.13 7.72 -12.33
C TYR A 75 5.00 8.61 -12.83
N LYS A 76 4.32 8.16 -13.86
CA LYS A 76 3.24 8.91 -14.53
C LYS A 76 1.98 8.07 -14.68
N LYS A 77 0.86 8.73 -14.92
CA LYS A 77 -0.42 8.08 -15.19
C LYS A 77 -0.30 7.00 -16.27
N GLY A 78 -0.85 5.83 -15.98
CA GLY A 78 -0.81 4.62 -16.82
C GLY A 78 0.35 3.68 -16.51
N ASP A 79 1.36 4.09 -15.71
CA ASP A 79 2.42 3.19 -15.28
C ASP A 79 1.83 2.10 -14.36
N ARG A 80 2.21 0.85 -14.60
CA ARG A 80 1.82 -0.28 -13.74
C ARG A 80 2.95 -0.59 -12.77
N LEU A 81 2.64 -0.59 -11.48
CA LEU A 81 3.63 -0.62 -10.42
C LEU A 81 3.26 -1.66 -9.34
N VAL A 82 4.29 -2.21 -8.69
CA VAL A 82 4.17 -3.04 -7.50
C VAL A 82 4.88 -2.35 -6.34
N ALA A 83 4.30 -2.43 -5.16
CA ALA A 83 4.85 -1.84 -3.94
C ALA A 83 5.36 -2.92 -2.99
N PRO A 84 6.52 -2.72 -2.33
CA PRO A 84 6.87 -3.48 -1.15
C PRO A 84 5.99 -3.02 0.02
N PHE A 85 5.81 -3.85 1.05
CA PHE A 85 4.98 -3.47 2.19
C PHE A 85 5.64 -2.41 3.10
N ILE A 86 6.96 -2.24 3.04
CA ILE A 86 7.71 -1.19 3.73
C ILE A 86 8.07 -0.09 2.74
N LEU A 87 7.56 1.12 2.97
CA LEU A 87 7.91 2.29 2.19
C LEU A 87 8.88 3.17 2.98
N SER A 88 10.14 3.17 2.58
CA SER A 88 11.18 3.99 3.19
C SER A 88 11.05 5.46 2.76
N CYS A 89 11.45 6.41 3.60
CA CYS A 89 11.35 7.83 3.26
C CYS A 89 12.40 8.30 2.23
N GLY A 90 13.47 7.53 1.99
CA GLY A 90 14.53 7.84 1.02
C GLY A 90 15.50 8.95 1.46
N SER A 91 15.14 9.80 2.43
CA SER A 91 15.89 11.03 2.75
C SER A 91 16.64 10.98 4.08
N CYS A 92 16.29 10.09 5.00
CA CYS A 92 16.99 10.02 6.30
C CYS A 92 18.37 9.35 6.17
N PRO A 93 19.29 9.55 7.14
CA PRO A 93 20.63 8.97 7.11
C PRO A 93 20.63 7.44 6.90
N THR A 94 19.67 6.74 7.51
CA THR A 94 19.51 5.29 7.36
C THR A 94 19.18 4.90 5.90
N CYS A 95 18.30 5.64 5.25
CA CYS A 95 17.98 5.41 3.83
C CYS A 95 19.19 5.73 2.93
N GLN A 96 19.88 6.83 3.20
CA GLN A 96 21.06 7.24 2.42
C GLN A 96 22.24 6.27 2.55
N SER A 97 22.34 5.55 3.67
CA SER A 97 23.33 4.46 3.83
C SER A 97 22.93 3.14 3.17
N GLY A 98 21.80 3.08 2.46
CA GLY A 98 21.30 1.87 1.80
C GLY A 98 20.47 0.94 2.70
N ALA A 99 20.19 1.33 3.95
CA ALA A 99 19.43 0.52 4.92
C ALA A 99 17.95 0.95 5.01
N GLY A 100 17.31 1.29 3.87
CA GLY A 100 15.94 1.76 3.81
C GLY A 100 14.90 0.83 4.48
N HIS A 101 15.16 -0.47 4.51
CA HIS A 101 14.32 -1.46 5.19
C HIS A 101 14.24 -1.27 6.72
N THR A 102 15.16 -0.53 7.32
CA THR A 102 15.16 -0.14 8.74
C THR A 102 14.90 1.35 8.93
N CYS A 103 14.30 2.01 7.95
CA CYS A 103 13.98 3.43 8.00
C CYS A 103 13.13 3.76 9.24
N PRO A 104 13.54 4.73 10.09
CA PRO A 104 12.73 5.12 11.24
C PRO A 104 11.43 5.83 10.86
N ASN A 105 11.36 6.39 9.64
CA ASN A 105 10.20 7.10 9.10
C ASN A 105 9.45 6.25 8.06
N GLN A 106 9.52 4.93 8.16
CA GLN A 106 8.83 4.03 7.23
C GLN A 106 7.32 4.21 7.30
N ARG A 107 6.66 4.08 6.15
CA ARG A 107 5.21 4.06 6.01
C ARG A 107 4.78 2.64 5.64
N LEU A 108 3.68 2.19 6.19
CA LEU A 108 3.21 0.80 6.05
C LEU A 108 1.72 0.82 5.68
N PRO A 109 1.37 0.88 4.37
CA PRO A 109 -0.02 0.76 3.93
C PRO A 109 -0.67 -0.51 4.48
N GLY A 110 -1.89 -0.39 4.97
CA GLY A 110 -2.60 -1.50 5.62
C GLY A 110 -2.29 -1.70 7.11
N PHE A 111 -1.27 -0.98 7.66
CA PHE A 111 -0.89 -1.07 9.08
C PHE A 111 -0.95 0.28 9.79
N THR A 112 -0.22 1.27 9.27
CA THR A 112 -0.16 2.61 9.85
C THR A 112 -0.94 3.62 9.04
N GLU A 113 -1.34 3.24 7.83
CA GLU A 113 -2.05 4.04 6.85
C GLU A 113 -3.08 3.19 6.13
N PRO A 114 -4.06 3.80 5.45
CA PRO A 114 -5.00 3.07 4.62
C PRO A 114 -4.28 2.20 3.58
N GLY A 115 -4.65 0.93 3.52
CA GLY A 115 -4.09 -0.06 2.61
C GLY A 115 -4.91 -0.26 1.34
N ALA A 116 -4.60 -1.36 0.65
CA ALA A 116 -5.10 -1.64 -0.68
C ALA A 116 -6.32 -2.57 -0.74
N PHE A 117 -6.98 -2.86 0.40
CA PHE A 117 -8.33 -3.45 0.35
C PHE A 117 -9.35 -2.36 -0.02
N ALA A 118 -9.05 -1.62 -1.09
CA ALA A 118 -9.80 -0.50 -1.62
C ALA A 118 -9.61 -0.39 -3.14
N GLU A 119 -10.41 0.47 -3.79
CA GLU A 119 -10.25 0.73 -5.23
C GLU A 119 -8.98 1.53 -5.53
N TYR A 120 -8.56 2.39 -4.60
CA TYR A 120 -7.37 3.24 -4.74
C TYR A 120 -6.53 3.20 -3.46
N VAL A 121 -5.20 3.36 -3.62
CA VAL A 121 -4.26 3.47 -2.51
C VAL A 121 -3.24 4.58 -2.80
N ALA A 122 -2.95 5.41 -1.80
CA ALA A 122 -1.88 6.39 -1.87
C ALA A 122 -0.54 5.74 -1.53
N VAL A 123 0.48 5.99 -2.35
CA VAL A 123 1.86 5.58 -2.09
C VAL A 123 2.70 6.84 -1.89
N PRO A 124 3.09 7.18 -0.64
CA PRO A 124 3.68 8.47 -0.31
C PRO A 124 5.11 8.68 -0.85
N PHE A 125 5.82 7.60 -1.19
CA PHE A 125 7.20 7.64 -1.65
C PHE A 125 7.38 6.71 -2.85
N ASP A 126 7.31 7.25 -4.04
CA ASP A 126 7.28 6.48 -5.28
C ASP A 126 8.59 5.76 -5.62
N HIS A 127 9.74 6.21 -5.06
CA HIS A 127 11.04 5.54 -5.24
C HIS A 127 11.10 4.12 -4.68
N ASN A 128 10.13 3.73 -3.83
CA ASN A 128 9.99 2.35 -3.35
C ASN A 128 9.31 1.43 -4.37
N LEU A 129 8.64 1.99 -5.38
CA LEU A 129 7.86 1.22 -6.34
C LEU A 129 8.75 0.65 -7.43
N ALA A 130 8.32 -0.48 -7.99
CA ALA A 130 8.94 -1.07 -9.18
C ALA A 130 7.92 -1.19 -10.31
N ARG A 131 8.40 -0.99 -11.55
CA ARG A 131 7.58 -1.20 -12.76
C ARG A 131 7.20 -2.67 -12.89
N LEU A 132 5.93 -2.91 -13.14
CA LEU A 132 5.40 -4.22 -13.42
C LEU A 132 5.60 -4.53 -14.91
N PRO A 133 6.38 -5.59 -15.26
CA PRO A 133 6.48 -6.03 -16.65
C PRO A 133 5.11 -6.38 -17.24
N GLU A 134 4.90 -6.10 -18.52
CA GLU A 134 3.62 -6.40 -19.19
C GLU A 134 3.25 -7.88 -19.16
N THR A 135 4.27 -8.75 -19.17
CA THR A 135 4.12 -10.21 -19.13
C THR A 135 3.73 -10.74 -17.75
N LEU A 136 3.89 -9.95 -16.68
CA LEU A 136 3.56 -10.37 -15.33
C LEU A 136 2.12 -9.97 -14.96
N SER A 137 1.32 -10.95 -14.55
CA SER A 137 -0.05 -10.66 -14.13
C SER A 137 -0.10 -9.90 -12.80
N PRO A 138 -1.07 -9.00 -12.60
CA PRO A 138 -1.25 -8.29 -11.33
C PRO A 138 -1.39 -9.22 -10.13
N THR A 139 -2.09 -10.34 -10.29
CA THR A 139 -2.31 -11.32 -9.21
C THR A 139 -0.99 -11.94 -8.72
N VAL A 140 -0.07 -12.25 -9.64
CA VAL A 140 1.25 -12.76 -9.27
C VAL A 140 2.09 -11.64 -8.66
N ALA A 141 2.06 -10.44 -9.24
CA ALA A 141 2.84 -9.30 -8.76
C ALA A 141 2.46 -8.88 -7.33
N ALA A 142 1.17 -8.83 -7.00
CA ALA A 142 0.71 -8.47 -5.67
C ALA A 142 1.33 -9.38 -4.59
N GLY A 143 1.44 -10.70 -4.85
CA GLY A 143 2.04 -11.65 -3.91
C GLY A 143 3.56 -11.52 -3.72
N LEU A 144 4.25 -10.63 -4.42
CA LEU A 144 5.69 -10.42 -4.28
C LEU A 144 6.04 -9.32 -3.24
N GLY A 145 5.07 -8.50 -2.85
CA GLY A 145 5.32 -7.31 -2.03
C GLY A 145 5.73 -7.57 -0.59
N CYS A 146 5.43 -8.76 -0.03
CA CYS A 146 5.71 -9.13 1.35
C CYS A 146 6.64 -10.37 1.49
N ARG A 147 7.18 -10.91 0.42
CA ARG A 147 8.03 -12.11 0.41
C ARG A 147 9.49 -11.79 0.17
#